data_384fd9fde5cdcfbdb11dce733934f263
#
_entry.id   384fd9fde5cdcfbdb11dce733934f263
#
_cell.length_a   1.000
_cell.length_b   1.000
_cell.length_c   1.000
_cell.angle_alpha   90.00
_cell.angle_beta   90.00
_cell.angle_gamma   90.00
#
_symmetry.space_group_name_H-M   'P 1'
#
loop_
_entity.id
_entity.type
_entity.pdbx_description
1 polymer ?
#
loop_
_entity_poly.entity_id
_entity_poly.type
_entity_poly.pdbx_seq_one_letter_code
_entity_poly.pdbx_strand_id
1 'polypeptide(L)'
;MKSAIKYSAEVSAAIAAGTPIVALESTIISHGLPRPSNLLVAQECESIIRARGAVPATIALLDGVVHIGLEANELDAIANRDDISKASSRDLAIIIAQGKSAATTVAATAHIAAIAGIKVFATGGLGGVHRGANESFDESADLTALSQLDMTVVCAGVKSILDVHATLERLETLAIAIVGFKTNRFPGFYLTDSGFEIEHRVDSAQEIAAIINARTQVSTSNQALIVTNPVEKQMDKARHDEILASGLANAARDGIDGKYVTPYLLEHFHTASKGESLAINTE
;
A
#
# COMPACT_ATOMS: atom_id res chain seq x y z
N MET A 1 -19.79 15.33 20.70
CA MET A 1 -19.26 14.11 20.04
C MET A 1 -17.73 14.22 20.06
N LYS A 2 -17.03 13.17 20.44
CA LYS A 2 -15.56 13.12 20.28
C LYS A 2 -15.27 13.19 18.78
N SER A 3 -14.19 13.87 18.37
CA SER A 3 -13.75 13.87 16.97
C SER A 3 -13.49 12.42 16.54
N ALA A 4 -13.99 12.01 15.38
CA ALA A 4 -13.70 10.70 14.81
C ALA A 4 -12.27 10.59 14.25
N ILE A 5 -11.55 11.72 14.17
CA ILE A 5 -10.19 11.83 13.63
C ILE A 5 -9.28 12.50 14.64
N LYS A 6 -8.13 11.91 14.86
CA LYS A 6 -7.04 12.40 15.71
C LYS A 6 -5.76 12.46 14.86
N TYR A 7 -5.03 13.54 14.99
CA TYR A 7 -3.68 13.71 14.43
C TYR A 7 -2.64 13.53 15.52
N SER A 8 -1.49 12.92 15.20
CA SER A 8 -0.35 12.96 16.12
C SER A 8 0.17 14.38 16.30
N ALA A 9 0.93 14.61 17.36
CA ALA A 9 1.53 15.91 17.61
C ALA A 9 2.45 16.35 16.44
N GLU A 10 3.23 15.40 15.90
CA GLU A 10 4.15 15.63 14.79
C GLU A 10 3.39 16.00 13.50
N VAL A 11 2.34 15.26 13.14
CA VAL A 11 1.52 15.54 11.94
C VAL A 11 0.77 16.87 12.09
N SER A 12 0.22 17.16 13.27
CA SER A 12 -0.45 18.45 13.53
C SER A 12 0.50 19.64 13.34
N ALA A 13 1.71 19.53 13.86
CA ALA A 13 2.74 20.56 13.67
C ALA A 13 3.16 20.70 12.20
N ALA A 14 3.29 19.58 11.47
CA ALA A 14 3.63 19.58 10.06
C ALA A 14 2.57 20.27 9.21
N ILE A 15 1.28 19.99 9.46
CA ILE A 15 0.16 20.66 8.77
C ILE A 15 0.22 22.16 9.01
N ALA A 16 0.42 22.58 10.27
CA ALA A 16 0.48 24.01 10.63
C ALA A 16 1.68 24.74 10.00
N ALA A 17 2.82 24.04 9.84
CA ALA A 17 4.05 24.59 9.27
C ALA A 17 4.14 24.44 7.73
N GLY A 18 3.24 23.70 7.09
CA GLY A 18 3.34 23.35 5.67
C GLY A 18 4.50 22.40 5.37
N THR A 19 4.95 21.62 6.35
CA THR A 19 6.00 20.60 6.17
C THR A 19 5.44 19.42 5.36
N PRO A 20 6.20 18.86 4.40
CA PRO A 20 5.75 17.69 3.63
C PRO A 20 5.41 16.50 4.53
N ILE A 21 4.30 15.83 4.22
CA ILE A 21 3.83 14.64 4.94
C ILE A 21 3.71 13.48 3.98
N VAL A 22 4.14 12.29 4.41
CA VAL A 22 3.99 11.03 3.67
C VAL A 22 3.11 10.09 4.46
N ALA A 23 1.98 9.69 3.87
CA ALA A 23 1.11 8.67 4.45
C ALA A 23 1.74 7.28 4.35
N LEU A 24 1.48 6.44 5.35
CA LEU A 24 1.86 5.02 5.40
C LEU A 24 0.65 4.18 5.81
N GLU A 25 0.47 3.02 5.17
CA GLU A 25 -0.54 2.05 5.58
C GLU A 25 -0.12 1.30 6.85
N SER A 26 -1.08 0.67 7.53
CA SER A 26 -0.82 -0.14 8.72
C SER A 26 -1.11 -1.62 8.54
N THR A 27 -1.70 -2.05 7.41
CA THR A 27 -1.94 -3.47 7.14
C THR A 27 -0.65 -4.29 7.13
N ILE A 28 0.44 -3.73 6.58
CA ILE A 28 1.74 -4.39 6.60
C ILE A 28 2.22 -4.67 8.04
N ILE A 29 1.93 -3.78 8.97
CA ILE A 29 2.33 -3.90 10.38
C ILE A 29 1.56 -5.02 11.07
N SER A 30 0.23 -5.03 10.96
CA SER A 30 -0.61 -5.97 11.72
C SER A 30 -0.79 -7.32 11.06
N HIS A 31 -0.70 -7.40 9.72
CA HIS A 31 -1.08 -8.57 8.92
C HIS A 31 -0.06 -8.97 7.85
N GLY A 32 0.99 -8.17 7.63
CA GLY A 32 1.95 -8.41 6.56
C GLY A 32 3.30 -8.93 7.03
N LEU A 33 3.69 -8.65 8.26
CA LEU A 33 4.99 -8.97 8.81
C LEU A 33 4.87 -9.70 10.16
N PRO A 34 5.77 -10.67 10.46
CA PRO A 34 5.77 -11.35 11.75
C PRO A 34 6.25 -10.42 12.87
N ARG A 35 5.76 -10.66 14.08
CA ARG A 35 6.29 -10.02 15.29
C ARG A 35 7.65 -10.64 15.66
N PRO A 36 8.63 -9.83 16.13
CA PRO A 36 8.59 -8.39 16.39
C PRO A 36 9.05 -7.53 15.19
N SER A 37 9.39 -8.14 14.04
CA SER A 37 9.93 -7.44 12.86
C SER A 37 9.00 -6.37 12.32
N ASN A 38 7.68 -6.58 12.44
CA ASN A 38 6.66 -5.66 11.99
C ASN A 38 6.79 -4.25 12.60
N LEU A 39 7.04 -4.16 13.91
CA LEU A 39 7.25 -2.88 14.60
C LEU A 39 8.57 -2.24 14.19
N LEU A 40 9.64 -3.03 14.08
CA LEU A 40 10.96 -2.51 13.69
C LEU A 40 10.93 -1.90 12.28
N VAL A 41 10.31 -2.60 11.33
CA VAL A 41 10.16 -2.09 9.95
C VAL A 41 9.32 -0.82 9.91
N ALA A 42 8.22 -0.76 10.65
CA ALA A 42 7.40 0.45 10.72
C ALA A 42 8.20 1.65 11.24
N GLN A 43 8.97 1.45 12.32
CA GLN A 43 9.85 2.48 12.90
C GLN A 43 10.96 2.91 11.93
N GLU A 44 11.54 1.96 11.19
CA GLU A 44 12.56 2.24 10.19
C GLU A 44 12.01 3.07 9.03
N CYS A 45 10.85 2.70 8.47
CA CYS A 45 10.18 3.47 7.42
C CYS A 45 9.91 4.91 7.86
N GLU A 46 9.37 5.10 9.07
CA GLU A 46 9.15 6.43 9.62
C GLU A 46 10.46 7.22 9.81
N SER A 47 11.52 6.56 10.28
CA SER A 47 12.84 7.17 10.46
C SER A 47 13.44 7.61 9.13
N ILE A 48 13.32 6.82 8.08
CA ILE A 48 13.80 7.14 6.72
C ILE A 48 13.08 8.39 6.19
N ILE A 49 11.77 8.50 6.38
CA ILE A 49 10.98 9.66 5.95
C ILE A 49 11.45 10.92 6.71
N ARG A 50 11.59 10.83 8.03
CA ARG A 50 12.10 11.95 8.85
C ARG A 50 13.51 12.40 8.44
N ALA A 51 14.40 11.44 8.15
CA ALA A 51 15.76 11.74 7.69
C ALA A 51 15.80 12.46 6.33
N ARG A 52 14.70 12.39 5.55
CA ARG A 52 14.55 13.09 4.26
C ARG A 52 13.79 14.41 4.38
N GLY A 53 13.49 14.87 5.60
CA GLY A 53 12.85 16.17 5.87
C GLY A 53 11.33 16.18 5.66
N ALA A 54 10.69 15.01 5.62
CA ALA A 54 9.24 14.89 5.62
C ALA A 54 8.75 14.27 6.93
N VAL A 55 7.45 14.38 7.21
CA VAL A 55 6.82 13.82 8.39
C VAL A 55 6.04 12.55 8.00
N PRO A 56 6.29 11.39 8.62
CA PRO A 56 5.52 10.20 8.39
C PRO A 56 4.14 10.30 9.06
N ALA A 57 3.13 9.81 8.37
CA ALA A 57 1.78 9.70 8.88
C ALA A 57 1.28 8.26 8.69
N THR A 58 1.67 7.35 9.59
CA THR A 58 1.10 6.01 9.64
C THR A 58 -0.36 6.11 10.06
N ILE A 59 -1.28 5.52 9.28
CA ILE A 59 -2.72 5.66 9.45
C ILE A 59 -3.32 4.35 9.95
N ALA A 60 -4.13 4.44 11.01
CA ALA A 60 -4.85 3.30 11.58
C ALA A 60 -6.13 3.74 12.29
N LEU A 61 -6.95 2.77 12.70
CA LEU A 61 -8.09 2.98 13.60
C LEU A 61 -7.79 2.33 14.94
N LEU A 62 -7.93 3.07 16.03
CA LEU A 62 -7.83 2.56 17.39
C LEU A 62 -9.08 2.94 18.16
N ASP A 63 -9.78 1.92 18.68
CA ASP A 63 -10.96 2.05 19.53
C ASP A 63 -12.02 3.01 18.95
N GLY A 64 -12.27 2.89 17.64
CA GLY A 64 -13.26 3.68 16.89
C GLY A 64 -12.80 5.08 16.50
N VAL A 65 -11.52 5.42 16.68
CA VAL A 65 -10.94 6.70 16.27
C VAL A 65 -9.94 6.49 15.15
N VAL A 66 -10.02 7.30 14.10
CA VAL A 66 -9.04 7.36 13.03
C VAL A 66 -7.82 8.13 13.54
N HIS A 67 -6.65 7.53 13.47
CA HIS A 67 -5.38 8.16 13.79
C HIS A 67 -4.60 8.44 12.53
N ILE A 68 -4.14 9.68 12.35
CA ILE A 68 -3.31 10.14 11.25
C ILE A 68 -1.95 10.55 11.82
N GLY A 69 -0.97 9.69 11.61
CA GLY A 69 0.24 9.63 12.43
C GLY A 69 -0.03 8.91 13.75
N LEU A 70 0.82 7.98 14.09
CA LEU A 70 0.72 7.22 15.34
C LEU A 70 1.80 7.68 16.32
N GLU A 71 1.40 7.88 17.58
CA GLU A 71 2.36 8.00 18.67
C GLU A 71 3.01 6.63 18.95
N ALA A 72 4.16 6.61 19.61
CA ALA A 72 4.93 5.37 19.80
C ALA A 72 4.12 4.23 20.46
N ASN A 73 3.28 4.55 21.44
CA ASN A 73 2.40 3.58 22.09
C ASN A 73 1.23 3.11 21.19
N GLU A 74 0.79 3.95 20.26
CA GLU A 74 -0.25 3.62 19.29
C GLU A 74 0.32 2.72 18.17
N LEU A 75 1.54 3.00 17.72
CA LEU A 75 2.25 2.15 16.78
C LEU A 75 2.53 0.77 17.38
N ASP A 76 2.96 0.72 18.65
CA ASP A 76 3.11 -0.54 19.39
C ASP A 76 1.79 -1.31 19.50
N ALA A 77 0.68 -0.62 19.79
CA ALA A 77 -0.63 -1.24 19.85
C ALA A 77 -1.05 -1.87 18.52
N ILE A 78 -0.85 -1.17 17.39
CA ILE A 78 -1.14 -1.71 16.04
C ILE A 78 -0.26 -2.90 15.71
N ALA A 79 1.00 -2.92 16.17
CA ALA A 79 1.92 -4.02 15.93
C ALA A 79 1.63 -5.28 16.76
N ASN A 80 1.12 -5.11 18.00
CA ASN A 80 1.11 -6.20 18.99
C ASN A 80 -0.27 -6.65 19.45
N ARG A 81 -1.36 -5.88 19.25
CA ARG A 81 -2.71 -6.30 19.62
C ARG A 81 -3.24 -7.38 18.66
N ASP A 82 -4.00 -8.33 19.18
CA ASP A 82 -4.60 -9.43 18.41
C ASP A 82 -5.99 -9.09 17.85
N ASP A 83 -6.62 -8.05 18.35
CA ASP A 83 -7.97 -7.61 17.96
C ASP A 83 -7.96 -6.59 16.79
N ILE A 84 -6.80 -6.35 16.17
CA ILE A 84 -6.69 -5.45 15.02
C ILE A 84 -7.25 -6.12 13.77
N SER A 85 -8.37 -5.64 13.27
CA SER A 85 -8.96 -6.11 12.01
C SER A 85 -8.33 -5.41 10.80
N LYS A 86 -8.52 -5.98 9.61
CA LYS A 86 -8.13 -5.33 8.34
C LYS A 86 -9.29 -4.50 7.83
N ALA A 87 -9.07 -3.20 7.60
CA ALA A 87 -10.07 -2.26 7.10
C ALA A 87 -9.76 -1.76 5.70
N SER A 88 -10.70 -1.91 4.79
CA SER A 88 -10.78 -1.18 3.53
C SER A 88 -11.64 0.07 3.69
N SER A 89 -11.71 0.93 2.68
CA SER A 89 -12.51 2.17 2.72
C SER A 89 -13.98 1.93 3.08
N ARG A 90 -14.59 0.83 2.61
CA ARG A 90 -15.98 0.47 2.91
C ARG A 90 -16.22 0.12 4.38
N ASP A 91 -15.17 -0.29 5.11
CA ASP A 91 -15.26 -0.77 6.48
C ASP A 91 -15.14 0.36 7.51
N LEU A 92 -14.59 1.53 7.12
CA LEU A 92 -14.20 2.61 8.03
C LEU A 92 -15.36 3.07 8.92
N ALA A 93 -16.51 3.42 8.34
CA ALA A 93 -17.65 3.91 9.09
C ALA A 93 -18.21 2.85 10.06
N ILE A 94 -18.16 1.58 9.67
CA ILE A 94 -18.65 0.46 10.49
C ILE A 94 -17.74 0.28 11.71
N ILE A 95 -16.41 0.27 11.49
CA ILE A 95 -15.41 0.09 12.55
C ILE A 95 -15.44 1.25 13.54
N ILE A 96 -15.55 2.49 13.04
CA ILE A 96 -15.71 3.70 13.88
C ILE A 96 -16.97 3.58 14.76
N ALA A 97 -18.12 3.25 14.14
CA ALA A 97 -19.39 3.15 14.87
C ALA A 97 -19.41 2.03 15.91
N GLN A 98 -18.64 0.97 15.68
CA GLN A 98 -18.51 -0.16 16.60
C GLN A 98 -17.43 0.04 17.68
N GLY A 99 -16.67 1.14 17.63
CA GLY A 99 -15.57 1.38 18.59
C GLY A 99 -14.43 0.38 18.48
N LYS A 100 -14.22 -0.23 17.29
CA LYS A 100 -13.20 -1.26 17.07
C LYS A 100 -11.88 -0.67 16.55
N SER A 101 -10.85 -1.52 16.55
CA SER A 101 -9.52 -1.19 16.04
C SER A 101 -9.23 -1.92 14.73
N ALA A 102 -8.52 -1.26 13.81
CA ALA A 102 -8.17 -1.83 12.53
C ALA A 102 -6.92 -1.21 11.92
N ALA A 103 -6.19 -2.02 11.18
CA ALA A 103 -5.15 -1.60 10.26
C ALA A 103 -5.76 -1.25 8.90
N THR A 104 -5.29 -0.16 8.29
CA THR A 104 -5.81 0.36 7.03
C THR A 104 -5.08 -0.22 5.82
N THR A 105 -5.86 -0.64 4.80
CA THR A 105 -5.34 -1.03 3.48
C THR A 105 -4.93 0.22 2.68
N VAL A 106 -4.34 0.02 1.50
CA VAL A 106 -4.04 1.11 0.55
C VAL A 106 -5.28 1.98 0.32
N ALA A 107 -6.44 1.39 0.00
CA ALA A 107 -7.69 2.13 -0.23
C ALA A 107 -8.13 2.97 0.99
N ALA A 108 -8.09 2.38 2.19
CA ALA A 108 -8.48 3.09 3.41
C ALA A 108 -7.48 4.18 3.77
N THR A 109 -6.18 3.89 3.65
CA THR A 109 -5.10 4.85 3.93
C THR A 109 -5.17 6.04 2.98
N ALA A 110 -5.29 5.79 1.68
CA ALA A 110 -5.40 6.83 0.67
C ALA A 110 -6.63 7.73 0.90
N HIS A 111 -7.77 7.13 1.23
CA HIS A 111 -9.00 7.88 1.54
C HIS A 111 -8.82 8.80 2.75
N ILE A 112 -8.28 8.28 3.85
CA ILE A 112 -8.06 9.06 5.07
C ILE A 112 -6.98 10.14 4.86
N ALA A 113 -5.88 9.81 4.17
CA ALA A 113 -4.82 10.74 3.83
C ALA A 113 -5.36 11.92 2.98
N ALA A 114 -6.23 11.64 2.01
CA ALA A 114 -6.86 12.68 1.19
C ALA A 114 -7.73 13.63 2.03
N ILE A 115 -8.51 13.12 3.00
CA ILE A 115 -9.29 13.94 3.94
C ILE A 115 -8.36 14.87 4.74
N ALA A 116 -7.17 14.41 5.11
CA ALA A 116 -6.16 15.19 5.82
C ALA A 116 -5.37 16.15 4.92
N GLY A 117 -5.61 16.16 3.60
CA GLY A 117 -4.85 16.96 2.64
C GLY A 117 -3.45 16.43 2.33
N ILE A 118 -3.13 15.19 2.74
CA ILE A 118 -1.86 14.54 2.44
C ILE A 118 -1.87 14.05 0.99
N LYS A 119 -0.85 14.43 0.22
CA LYS A 119 -0.77 14.20 -1.22
C LYS A 119 0.20 13.09 -1.65
N VAL A 120 1.02 12.60 -0.74
CA VAL A 120 2.01 11.55 -1.00
C VAL A 120 1.77 10.37 -0.06
N PHE A 121 1.74 9.18 -0.64
CA PHE A 121 1.56 7.93 0.07
C PHE A 121 2.60 6.92 -0.40
N ALA A 122 3.32 6.29 0.53
CA ALA A 122 4.26 5.22 0.25
C ALA A 122 3.71 3.88 0.77
N THR A 123 3.76 2.84 -0.06
CA THR A 123 3.34 1.48 0.28
C THR A 123 4.22 0.45 -0.41
N GLY A 124 4.34 -0.75 0.14
CA GLY A 124 5.13 -1.82 -0.47
C GLY A 124 4.56 -2.26 -1.83
N GLY A 125 3.24 -2.44 -1.94
CA GLY A 125 2.61 -2.85 -3.20
C GLY A 125 1.11 -2.72 -3.21
N LEU A 126 0.58 -2.43 -4.39
CA LEU A 126 -0.85 -2.23 -4.63
C LEU A 126 -1.61 -3.56 -4.66
N GLY A 127 -2.87 -3.49 -4.28
CA GLY A 127 -3.87 -4.46 -4.70
C GLY A 127 -4.23 -4.24 -6.17
N GLY A 128 -4.89 -5.23 -6.76
CA GLY A 128 -5.26 -5.21 -8.18
C GLY A 128 -6.35 -6.22 -8.48
N VAL A 129 -6.37 -6.69 -9.72
CA VAL A 129 -7.28 -7.73 -10.21
C VAL A 129 -6.78 -9.08 -9.72
N HIS A 130 -7.63 -9.86 -9.04
CA HIS A 130 -7.28 -11.20 -8.61
C HIS A 130 -7.28 -12.18 -9.80
N ARG A 131 -6.45 -13.23 -9.70
CA ARG A 131 -6.46 -14.30 -10.71
C ARG A 131 -7.83 -14.99 -10.72
N GLY A 132 -8.41 -15.15 -11.89
CA GLY A 132 -9.79 -15.65 -12.02
C GLY A 132 -10.89 -14.61 -11.80
N ALA A 133 -10.55 -13.32 -11.78
CA ALA A 133 -11.52 -12.24 -11.63
C ALA A 133 -12.53 -12.16 -12.78
N ASN A 134 -12.22 -12.71 -13.93
CA ASN A 134 -13.17 -12.86 -15.04
C ASN A 134 -14.41 -13.72 -14.68
N GLU A 135 -14.32 -14.54 -13.64
CA GLU A 135 -15.42 -15.36 -13.12
C GLU A 135 -15.94 -14.81 -11.78
N SER A 136 -15.03 -14.42 -10.89
CA SER A 136 -15.35 -14.00 -9.53
C SER A 136 -15.63 -12.50 -9.39
N PHE A 137 -15.20 -11.67 -10.34
CA PHE A 137 -15.18 -10.19 -10.25
C PHE A 137 -14.39 -9.68 -9.03
N ASP A 138 -13.44 -10.47 -8.51
CA ASP A 138 -12.65 -10.11 -7.34
C ASP A 138 -11.54 -9.11 -7.73
N GLU A 139 -11.79 -7.84 -7.48
CA GLU A 139 -10.85 -6.74 -7.65
C GLU A 139 -10.61 -6.03 -6.31
N SER A 140 -9.39 -5.56 -6.10
CA SER A 140 -9.07 -4.76 -4.92
C SER A 140 -9.79 -3.42 -4.95
N ALA A 141 -10.34 -3.00 -3.80
CA ALA A 141 -10.86 -1.66 -3.61
C ALA A 141 -9.82 -0.54 -3.83
N ASP A 142 -8.53 -0.89 -3.84
CA ASP A 142 -7.44 0.05 -4.11
C ASP A 142 -7.63 0.70 -5.49
N LEU A 143 -8.03 -0.08 -6.51
CA LEU A 143 -8.25 0.40 -7.88
C LEU A 143 -9.30 1.51 -7.93
N THR A 144 -10.46 1.26 -7.32
CA THR A 144 -11.56 2.24 -7.28
C THR A 144 -11.19 3.45 -6.41
N ALA A 145 -10.54 3.24 -5.26
CA ALA A 145 -10.14 4.34 -4.39
C ALA A 145 -9.14 5.27 -5.10
N LEU A 146 -8.10 4.71 -5.72
CA LEU A 146 -7.07 5.47 -6.43
C LEU A 146 -7.59 6.17 -7.69
N SER A 147 -8.68 5.70 -8.29
CA SER A 147 -9.33 6.40 -9.42
C SER A 147 -10.09 7.66 -9.04
N GLN A 148 -10.24 7.95 -7.75
CA GLN A 148 -11.05 9.06 -7.23
C GLN A 148 -10.28 10.00 -6.30
N LEU A 149 -8.97 9.83 -6.16
CA LEU A 149 -8.16 10.56 -5.19
C LEU A 149 -6.96 11.25 -5.85
N ASP A 150 -6.84 12.55 -5.61
CA ASP A 150 -5.65 13.33 -5.99
C ASP A 150 -4.48 13.00 -5.04
N MET A 151 -3.72 11.99 -5.43
CA MET A 151 -2.61 11.48 -4.62
C MET A 151 -1.48 10.95 -5.50
N THR A 152 -0.25 11.06 -5.04
CA THR A 152 0.90 10.35 -5.61
C THR A 152 1.22 9.15 -4.73
N VAL A 153 1.15 7.96 -5.30
CA VAL A 153 1.42 6.69 -4.60
C VAL A 153 2.72 6.11 -5.10
N VAL A 154 3.71 5.99 -4.21
CA VAL A 154 4.99 5.33 -4.49
C VAL A 154 4.92 3.89 -3.99
N CYS A 155 5.23 2.91 -4.87
CA CYS A 155 5.13 1.49 -4.53
C CYS A 155 6.07 0.64 -5.38
N ALA A 156 6.30 -0.61 -4.97
CA ALA A 156 7.03 -1.60 -5.78
C ALA A 156 6.13 -2.32 -6.81
N GLY A 157 5.11 -1.63 -7.31
CA GLY A 157 4.14 -2.16 -8.27
C GLY A 157 2.97 -2.88 -7.63
N VAL A 158 2.36 -3.79 -8.38
CA VAL A 158 1.24 -4.64 -7.94
C VAL A 158 1.78 -5.93 -7.33
N LYS A 159 1.17 -6.37 -6.23
CA LYS A 159 1.53 -7.65 -5.59
C LYS A 159 1.50 -8.78 -6.62
N SER A 160 2.62 -9.46 -6.84
CA SER A 160 2.81 -10.47 -7.89
C SER A 160 1.91 -11.72 -7.77
N ILE A 161 1.25 -11.88 -6.63
CA ILE A 161 0.21 -12.89 -6.42
C ILE A 161 -1.06 -12.62 -7.23
N LEU A 162 -1.23 -11.37 -7.70
CA LEU A 162 -2.38 -10.90 -8.47
C LEU A 162 -2.16 -11.08 -9.99
N ASP A 163 -3.18 -10.81 -10.78
CA ASP A 163 -3.06 -10.71 -12.23
C ASP A 163 -2.54 -9.32 -12.59
N VAL A 164 -1.23 -9.24 -12.83
CA VAL A 164 -0.57 -7.96 -13.13
C VAL A 164 -1.07 -7.39 -14.45
N HIS A 165 -1.24 -8.22 -15.49
CA HIS A 165 -1.72 -7.76 -16.79
C HIS A 165 -3.13 -7.17 -16.68
N ALA A 166 -4.08 -7.93 -16.16
CA ALA A 166 -5.44 -7.45 -15.97
C ALA A 166 -5.50 -6.20 -15.07
N THR A 167 -4.57 -6.09 -14.09
CA THR A 167 -4.48 -4.90 -13.25
C THR A 167 -4.02 -3.67 -14.02
N LEU A 168 -3.04 -3.80 -14.92
CA LEU A 168 -2.57 -2.70 -15.77
C LEU A 168 -3.69 -2.20 -16.70
N GLU A 169 -4.40 -3.11 -17.37
CA GLU A 169 -5.58 -2.79 -18.19
C GLU A 169 -6.68 -2.08 -17.37
N ARG A 170 -6.85 -2.50 -16.11
CA ARG A 170 -7.83 -1.89 -15.23
C ARG A 170 -7.43 -0.50 -14.78
N LEU A 171 -6.15 -0.27 -14.50
CA LEU A 171 -5.59 1.05 -14.17
C LEU A 171 -5.74 2.02 -15.35
N GLU A 172 -5.48 1.57 -16.59
CA GLU A 172 -5.72 2.36 -17.80
C GLU A 172 -7.19 2.74 -17.93
N THR A 173 -8.12 1.78 -17.82
CA THR A 173 -9.57 2.02 -17.87
C THR A 173 -10.02 3.06 -16.83
N LEU A 174 -9.40 3.06 -15.65
CA LEU A 174 -9.67 3.98 -14.55
C LEU A 174 -8.92 5.32 -14.68
N ALA A 175 -8.19 5.55 -15.78
CA ALA A 175 -7.41 6.75 -16.05
C ALA A 175 -6.36 7.05 -14.96
N ILE A 176 -5.82 6.01 -14.32
CA ILE A 176 -4.76 6.14 -13.30
C ILE A 176 -3.42 6.13 -14.03
N ALA A 177 -2.69 7.25 -13.95
CA ALA A 177 -1.40 7.40 -14.59
C ALA A 177 -0.30 6.62 -13.85
N ILE A 178 0.60 5.98 -14.60
CA ILE A 178 1.74 5.21 -14.08
C ILE A 178 3.03 5.78 -14.65
N VAL A 179 4.03 5.97 -13.79
CA VAL A 179 5.41 6.28 -14.20
C VAL A 179 6.37 5.32 -13.50
N GLY A 180 7.41 4.89 -14.22
CA GLY A 180 8.48 4.06 -13.67
C GLY A 180 9.66 4.90 -13.20
N PHE A 181 10.02 4.81 -11.92
CA PHE A 181 11.21 5.49 -11.41
C PHE A 181 12.46 4.73 -11.82
N LYS A 182 13.25 5.34 -12.73
CA LYS A 182 14.48 4.79 -13.33
C LYS A 182 14.29 3.45 -14.05
N THR A 183 13.07 3.12 -14.45
CA THR A 183 12.75 1.88 -15.14
C THR A 183 11.67 2.09 -16.19
N ASN A 184 11.73 1.30 -17.29
CA ASN A 184 10.64 1.12 -18.24
C ASN A 184 9.93 -0.22 -18.06
N ARG A 185 10.28 -0.97 -17.00
CA ARG A 185 9.63 -2.25 -16.68
C ARG A 185 8.73 -2.08 -15.47
N PHE A 186 7.51 -2.62 -15.54
CA PHE A 186 6.61 -2.59 -14.40
C PHE A 186 7.08 -3.59 -13.34
N PRO A 187 7.38 -3.16 -12.10
CA PRO A 187 7.83 -4.07 -11.07
C PRO A 187 6.70 -4.96 -10.55
N GLY A 188 7.03 -6.16 -10.13
CA GLY A 188 6.11 -7.17 -9.62
C GLY A 188 6.32 -7.46 -8.15
N PHE A 189 6.43 -6.43 -7.29
CA PHE A 189 6.52 -6.53 -5.84
C PHE A 189 7.81 -7.25 -5.35
N TYR A 190 7.95 -8.56 -5.57
CA TYR A 190 9.17 -9.34 -5.29
C TYR A 190 10.13 -9.39 -6.49
N LEU A 191 9.71 -8.84 -7.62
CA LEU A 191 10.45 -8.85 -8.88
C LEU A 191 10.64 -7.41 -9.37
N THR A 192 11.82 -7.11 -9.90
CA THR A 192 12.09 -5.80 -10.54
C THR A 192 11.37 -5.65 -11.88
N ASP A 193 10.99 -6.77 -12.49
CA ASP A 193 10.31 -6.85 -13.77
C ASP A 193 9.21 -7.94 -13.73
N SER A 194 7.96 -7.52 -13.86
CA SER A 194 6.80 -8.41 -13.95
C SER A 194 6.56 -9.00 -15.35
N GLY A 195 7.35 -8.61 -16.34
CA GLY A 195 7.17 -8.98 -17.75
C GLY A 195 6.47 -7.90 -18.58
N PHE A 196 5.99 -6.82 -17.98
CA PHE A 196 5.24 -5.74 -18.65
C PHE A 196 6.05 -4.45 -18.72
N GLU A 197 5.80 -3.64 -19.75
CA GLU A 197 6.44 -2.36 -19.95
C GLU A 197 5.66 -1.21 -19.33
N ILE A 198 6.36 -0.12 -19.01
CA ILE A 198 5.79 1.17 -18.64
C ILE A 198 6.17 2.17 -19.71
N GLU A 199 5.18 2.90 -20.25
CA GLU A 199 5.39 3.90 -21.30
C GLU A 199 6.22 5.11 -20.82
N HIS A 200 6.01 5.52 -19.58
CA HIS A 200 6.58 6.73 -19.03
C HIS A 200 7.61 6.42 -17.95
N ARG A 201 8.85 6.80 -18.19
CA ARG A 201 9.95 6.72 -17.24
C ARG A 201 10.28 8.11 -16.70
N VAL A 202 10.65 8.17 -15.44
CA VAL A 202 11.22 9.34 -14.77
C VAL A 202 12.52 8.94 -14.07
N ASP A 203 13.50 9.84 -14.07
CA ASP A 203 14.82 9.54 -13.52
C ASP A 203 15.12 10.36 -12.24
N SER A 204 14.22 11.26 -11.85
CA SER A 204 14.39 12.14 -10.68
C SER A 204 13.06 12.45 -9.97
N ALA A 205 13.15 12.80 -8.70
CA ALA A 205 12.02 13.31 -7.92
C ALA A 205 11.49 14.65 -8.47
N GLN A 206 12.36 15.44 -9.10
CA GLN A 206 11.99 16.70 -9.73
C GLN A 206 11.06 16.48 -10.93
N GLU A 207 11.30 15.45 -11.72
CA GLU A 207 10.40 15.08 -12.82
C GLU A 207 9.03 14.62 -12.29
N ILE A 208 8.99 13.86 -11.19
CA ILE A 208 7.72 13.48 -10.54
C ILE A 208 6.97 14.73 -10.08
N ALA A 209 7.66 15.67 -9.43
CA ALA A 209 7.06 16.93 -8.99
C ALA A 209 6.54 17.78 -10.19
N ALA A 210 7.25 17.79 -11.30
CA ALA A 210 6.80 18.46 -12.52
C ALA A 210 5.52 17.82 -13.09
N ILE A 211 5.42 16.49 -13.08
CA ILE A 211 4.20 15.77 -13.49
C ILE A 211 3.02 16.11 -12.57
N ILE A 212 3.23 16.12 -11.26
CA ILE A 212 2.19 16.49 -10.28
C ILE A 212 1.65 17.90 -10.58
N ASN A 213 2.53 18.86 -10.81
CA ASN A 213 2.15 20.23 -11.15
C ASN A 213 1.42 20.31 -12.50
N ALA A 214 1.89 19.61 -13.52
CA ALA A 214 1.24 19.58 -14.82
C ALA A 214 -0.18 18.98 -14.76
N ARG A 215 -0.37 17.90 -13.98
CA ARG A 215 -1.69 17.28 -13.76
C ARG A 215 -2.70 18.28 -13.19
N THR A 216 -2.27 19.11 -12.24
CA THR A 216 -3.11 20.16 -11.67
C THR A 216 -3.50 21.20 -12.75
N GLN A 217 -2.57 21.60 -13.61
CA GLN A 217 -2.82 22.60 -14.65
C GLN A 217 -3.82 22.13 -15.71
N VAL A 218 -3.82 20.83 -16.03
CA VAL A 218 -4.73 20.25 -17.04
C VAL A 218 -5.94 19.53 -16.43
N SER A 219 -6.15 19.69 -15.12
CA SER A 219 -7.29 19.11 -14.37
C SER A 219 -7.39 17.58 -14.45
N THR A 220 -6.25 16.88 -14.49
CA THR A 220 -6.15 15.41 -14.47
C THR A 220 -5.68 14.88 -13.11
N SER A 221 -5.85 15.68 -12.05
CA SER A 221 -5.43 15.30 -10.69
C SER A 221 -6.56 14.63 -9.86
N ASN A 222 -7.69 14.30 -10.47
CA ASN A 222 -8.77 13.61 -9.77
C ASN A 222 -8.49 12.11 -9.52
N GLN A 223 -7.55 11.52 -10.25
CA GLN A 223 -7.06 10.16 -10.07
C GLN A 223 -5.67 10.19 -9.45
N ALA A 224 -5.22 9.08 -8.89
CA ALA A 224 -3.85 8.97 -8.39
C ALA A 224 -2.81 8.97 -9.52
N LEU A 225 -1.59 9.38 -9.18
CA LEU A 225 -0.37 9.09 -9.94
C LEU A 225 0.35 7.95 -9.25
N ILE A 226 0.55 6.84 -9.91
CA ILE A 226 1.37 5.73 -9.42
C ILE A 226 2.81 5.93 -9.88
N VAL A 227 3.73 5.98 -8.94
CA VAL A 227 5.18 5.97 -9.18
C VAL A 227 5.70 4.60 -8.75
N THR A 228 6.09 3.78 -9.72
CA THR A 228 6.65 2.47 -9.41
C THR A 228 8.15 2.58 -9.18
N ASN A 229 8.60 2.08 -8.03
CA ASN A 229 10.00 2.00 -7.64
C ASN A 229 10.36 0.52 -7.42
N PRO A 230 11.15 -0.10 -8.31
CA PRO A 230 11.49 -1.52 -8.16
C PRO A 230 12.35 -1.75 -6.91
N VAL A 231 12.20 -2.93 -6.31
CA VAL A 231 13.07 -3.39 -5.22
C VAL A 231 14.54 -3.47 -5.66
N GLU A 232 15.47 -3.27 -4.75
CA GLU A 232 16.92 -3.35 -5.07
C GLU A 232 17.35 -4.79 -5.35
N LYS A 233 16.84 -5.74 -4.55
CA LYS A 233 17.08 -7.17 -4.70
C LYS A 233 15.78 -7.87 -5.02
N GLN A 234 15.75 -8.62 -6.11
CA GLN A 234 14.58 -9.40 -6.46
C GLN A 234 14.74 -10.87 -6.08
N MET A 235 13.63 -11.55 -5.90
CA MET A 235 13.59 -13.01 -5.85
C MET A 235 13.98 -13.61 -7.20
N ASP A 236 14.58 -14.80 -7.21
CA ASP A 236 14.75 -15.56 -8.44
C ASP A 236 13.39 -15.82 -9.10
N LYS A 237 13.26 -15.47 -10.39
CA LYS A 237 11.97 -15.52 -11.07
C LYS A 237 11.39 -16.94 -11.15
N ALA A 238 12.22 -17.95 -11.41
CA ALA A 238 11.73 -19.34 -11.50
C ALA A 238 11.21 -19.82 -10.14
N ARG A 239 11.93 -19.48 -9.07
CA ARG A 239 11.52 -19.76 -7.70
C ARG A 239 10.24 -19.02 -7.31
N HIS A 240 10.13 -17.74 -7.68
CA HIS A 240 8.90 -16.98 -7.49
C HIS A 240 7.70 -17.66 -8.13
N ASP A 241 7.83 -18.06 -9.41
CA ASP A 241 6.75 -18.65 -10.18
C ASP A 241 6.35 -20.04 -9.61
N GLU A 242 7.31 -20.84 -9.12
CA GLU A 242 7.06 -22.09 -8.42
C GLU A 242 6.28 -21.89 -7.11
N ILE A 243 6.72 -20.95 -6.27
CA ILE A 243 6.05 -20.61 -5.01
C ILE A 243 4.63 -20.10 -5.28
N LEU A 244 4.45 -19.23 -6.27
CA LEU A 244 3.15 -18.72 -6.65
C LEU A 244 2.22 -19.87 -7.11
N ALA A 245 2.68 -20.72 -7.98
CA ALA A 245 1.89 -21.86 -8.50
C ALA A 245 1.46 -22.79 -7.36
N SER A 246 2.37 -23.14 -6.47
CA SER A 246 2.06 -23.99 -5.32
C SER A 246 1.10 -23.33 -4.33
N GLY A 247 1.27 -22.02 -4.09
CA GLY A 247 0.38 -21.24 -3.21
C GLY A 247 -1.05 -21.17 -3.74
N LEU A 248 -1.21 -20.92 -5.04
CA LEU A 248 -2.52 -20.89 -5.70
C LEU A 248 -3.21 -22.26 -5.66
N ALA A 249 -2.47 -23.34 -5.93
CA ALA A 249 -3.00 -24.70 -5.84
C ALA A 249 -3.44 -25.04 -4.41
N ASN A 250 -2.68 -24.66 -3.41
CA ASN A 250 -3.01 -24.86 -2.01
C ASN A 250 -4.25 -24.03 -1.60
N ALA A 251 -4.32 -22.76 -1.97
CA ALA A 251 -5.47 -21.91 -1.70
C ALA A 251 -6.76 -22.49 -2.28
N ALA A 252 -6.72 -22.97 -3.54
CA ALA A 252 -7.86 -23.61 -4.19
C ALA A 252 -8.29 -24.90 -3.47
N ARG A 253 -7.33 -25.76 -3.09
CA ARG A 253 -7.60 -26.99 -2.34
C ARG A 253 -8.23 -26.69 -0.98
N ASP A 254 -7.76 -25.66 -0.30
CA ASP A 254 -8.18 -25.30 1.07
C ASP A 254 -9.44 -24.41 1.07
N GLY A 255 -10.02 -24.11 -0.11
CA GLY A 255 -11.23 -23.28 -0.25
C GLY A 255 -11.04 -21.84 0.18
N ILE A 256 -9.83 -21.29 0.03
CA ILE A 256 -9.51 -19.89 0.39
C ILE A 256 -9.94 -18.99 -0.76
N ASP A 257 -10.81 -18.03 -0.48
CA ASP A 257 -11.36 -17.09 -1.46
C ASP A 257 -11.40 -15.62 -0.96
N GLY A 258 -11.72 -14.70 -1.86
CA GLY A 258 -11.95 -13.28 -1.60
C GLY A 258 -10.81 -12.65 -0.79
N LYS A 259 -11.17 -11.89 0.25
CA LYS A 259 -10.22 -11.12 1.06
C LYS A 259 -9.15 -11.95 1.78
N TYR A 260 -9.32 -13.26 1.87
CA TYR A 260 -8.39 -14.17 2.56
C TYR A 260 -7.28 -14.69 1.63
N VAL A 261 -7.42 -14.60 0.31
CA VAL A 261 -6.42 -15.06 -0.67
C VAL A 261 -5.09 -14.32 -0.50
N THR A 262 -5.12 -12.98 -0.42
CA THR A 262 -3.89 -12.19 -0.30
C THR A 262 -3.09 -12.52 0.97
N PRO A 263 -3.64 -12.52 2.19
CA PRO A 263 -2.89 -12.90 3.38
C PRO A 263 -2.36 -14.33 3.31
N TYR A 264 -3.16 -15.27 2.81
CA TYR A 264 -2.76 -16.67 2.65
C TYR A 264 -1.56 -16.83 1.73
N LEU A 265 -1.58 -16.18 0.55
CA LEU A 265 -0.48 -16.26 -0.39
C LEU A 265 0.80 -15.56 0.10
N LEU A 266 0.68 -14.44 0.80
CA LEU A 266 1.84 -13.76 1.39
C LEU A 266 2.50 -14.64 2.47
N GLU A 267 1.72 -15.29 3.32
CA GLU A 267 2.23 -16.25 4.30
C GLU A 267 2.87 -17.49 3.63
N HIS A 268 2.23 -17.99 2.55
CA HIS A 268 2.80 -19.08 1.76
C HIS A 268 4.16 -18.68 1.16
N PHE A 269 4.28 -17.47 0.59
CA PHE A 269 5.55 -16.93 0.09
C PHE A 269 6.58 -16.82 1.19
N HIS A 270 6.21 -16.30 2.37
CA HIS A 270 7.12 -16.19 3.50
C HIS A 270 7.71 -17.56 3.91
N THR A 271 6.84 -18.54 4.10
CA THR A 271 7.24 -19.88 4.51
C THR A 271 8.05 -20.60 3.44
N ALA A 272 7.58 -20.64 2.18
CA ALA A 272 8.23 -21.36 1.08
C ALA A 272 9.57 -20.71 0.67
N SER A 273 9.69 -19.38 0.78
CA SER A 273 10.94 -18.67 0.50
C SER A 273 11.94 -18.70 1.67
N LYS A 274 11.55 -19.27 2.82
CA LYS A 274 12.36 -19.26 4.06
C LYS A 274 12.74 -17.84 4.51
N GLY A 275 11.80 -16.91 4.40
CA GLY A 275 11.95 -15.52 4.81
C GLY A 275 12.54 -14.57 3.77
N GLU A 276 12.97 -15.05 2.59
CA GLU A 276 13.50 -14.18 1.52
C GLU A 276 12.45 -13.14 1.06
N SER A 277 11.20 -13.56 0.88
CA SER A 277 10.12 -12.64 0.50
C SER A 277 9.91 -11.53 1.53
N LEU A 278 10.14 -11.83 2.81
CA LEU A 278 10.05 -10.85 3.87
C LEU A 278 11.18 -9.81 3.76
N ALA A 279 12.41 -10.26 3.56
CA ALA A 279 13.56 -9.37 3.39
C ALA A 279 13.37 -8.41 2.20
N ILE A 280 12.82 -8.91 1.07
CA ILE A 280 12.52 -8.09 -0.11
C ILE A 280 11.37 -7.10 0.18
N ASN A 281 10.36 -7.50 0.92
CA ASN A 281 9.21 -6.64 1.24
C ASN A 281 9.55 -5.51 2.22
N THR A 282 10.68 -5.59 2.89
CA THR A 282 11.15 -4.59 3.87
C THR A 282 12.17 -3.60 3.29
N GLU A 283 12.63 -3.79 2.05
CA GLU A 283 13.46 -2.82 1.32
C GLU A 283 12.64 -1.58 0.88
#